data_68a115d26188a6cf8d71f17cdfb953b6
#
_entry.id   68a115d26188a6cf8d71f17cdfb953b6
#
_cell.length_a   1.000
_cell.length_b   1.000
_cell.length_c   1.000
_cell.angle_alpha   90.00
_cell.angle_beta   90.00
_cell.angle_gamma   90.00
#
_symmetry.space_group_name_H-M   'P 1'
#
loop_
_entity.id
_entity.type
_entity.pdbx_description
1 polymer ?
#
loop_
_entity_poly.entity_id
_entity_poly.type
_entity_poly.pdbx_seq_one_letter_code
_entity_poly.pdbx_strand_id
1 'polypeptide(L)'
;MRLLIQTAICLSALIAVAIQNAHAQNGPITGSGNQESAQTNPQRHEPETEPVSDAQVIQPPFKHSRLFTRVGFLLAPYHSSATIATNGRIVSGGTAEASSNMSVTFDLGYEITNNISVTVTSGIPVKPHVTGEGAAASLGILGKVRYGPAIFAGQYQFPKIGRFRPYVGGGAAYAIIFKNFDGSVKNLDVHNNWGSVLQGGAEYEVNSKYTLFFDFKEVWLGVNADGVLSDGTAVKARVALNPSLVTVGIKFHFPFGRGGH
;
A
#
# COMPACT_ATOMS: atom_id res chain seq x y z
N MET A 1 14.60 11.21 -14.94
CA MET A 1 15.21 10.66 -13.71
C MET A 1 15.14 11.64 -12.53
N ARG A 2 15.52 12.92 -12.66
CA ARG A 2 15.43 13.92 -11.57
C ARG A 2 14.02 14.17 -11.02
N LEU A 3 13.00 14.18 -11.88
CA LEU A 3 11.60 14.42 -11.47
C LEU A 3 11.00 13.26 -10.65
N LEU A 4 11.42 12.01 -10.91
CA LEU A 4 10.96 10.81 -10.19
C LEU A 4 11.55 10.73 -8.78
N ILE A 5 12.76 11.20 -8.59
CA ILE A 5 13.41 11.28 -7.28
C ILE A 5 12.75 12.40 -6.45
N GLN A 6 12.38 13.52 -7.05
CA GLN A 6 11.69 14.62 -6.36
C GLN A 6 10.28 14.24 -5.91
N THR A 7 9.50 13.51 -6.69
CA THR A 7 8.16 13.05 -6.26
C THR A 7 8.22 12.03 -5.12
N ALA A 8 9.19 11.12 -5.13
CA ALA A 8 9.40 10.18 -4.02
C ALA A 8 9.86 10.90 -2.74
N ILE A 9 10.72 11.91 -2.86
CA ILE A 9 11.21 12.71 -1.74
C ILE A 9 10.11 13.63 -1.17
N CYS A 10 9.26 14.24 -2.02
CA CYS A 10 8.13 15.05 -1.55
C CYS A 10 7.07 14.23 -0.83
N LEU A 11 6.78 13.00 -1.28
CA LEU A 11 5.83 12.13 -0.60
C LEU A 11 6.36 11.66 0.76
N SER A 12 7.65 11.35 0.86
CA SER A 12 8.30 11.00 2.12
C SER A 12 8.38 12.17 3.11
N ALA A 13 8.56 13.39 2.62
CA ALA A 13 8.59 14.58 3.47
C ALA A 13 7.20 14.92 4.05
N LEU A 14 6.12 14.76 3.30
CA LEU A 14 4.76 14.98 3.77
C LEU A 14 4.34 13.99 4.88
N ILE A 15 4.77 12.74 4.78
CA ILE A 15 4.50 11.70 5.79
C ILE A 15 5.32 11.95 7.06
N ALA A 16 6.57 12.41 6.93
CA ALA A 16 7.41 12.76 8.07
C ALA A 16 6.83 13.93 8.90
N VAL A 17 6.25 14.95 8.25
CA VAL A 17 5.59 16.08 8.91
C VAL A 17 4.30 15.66 9.64
N ALA A 18 3.52 14.73 9.06
CA ALA A 18 2.31 14.20 9.70
C ALA A 18 2.64 13.38 10.98
N ILE A 19 3.74 12.64 10.97
CA ILE A 19 4.20 11.85 12.13
C ILE A 19 4.74 12.75 13.25
N GLN A 20 5.41 13.84 12.92
CA GLN A 20 5.90 14.80 13.94
C GLN A 20 4.77 15.53 14.66
N ASN A 21 3.68 15.87 13.97
CA ASN A 21 2.50 16.50 14.59
C ASN A 21 1.71 15.56 15.50
N ALA A 22 1.72 14.26 15.24
CA ALA A 22 1.09 13.27 16.12
C ALA A 22 1.85 13.05 17.44
N HIS A 23 3.16 13.33 17.47
CA HIS A 23 4.01 13.18 18.67
C HIS A 23 3.93 14.38 19.62
N ALA A 24 3.52 15.55 19.14
CA ALA A 24 3.46 16.79 19.92
C ALA A 24 2.24 16.90 20.85
N GLN A 25 1.28 15.98 20.75
CA GLN A 25 0.04 16.03 21.56
C GLN A 25 0.03 15.14 22.81
N ASN A 26 1.07 14.35 23.06
CA ASN A 26 1.20 13.52 24.25
C ASN A 26 2.31 14.02 25.18
N GLY A 27 2.12 15.16 25.79
CA GLY A 27 2.95 15.66 26.90
C GLY A 27 2.60 14.96 28.22
N PRO A 28 3.56 14.79 29.16
CA PRO A 28 3.35 14.06 30.40
C PRO A 28 2.48 14.86 31.36
N ILE A 29 1.46 14.23 31.93
CA ILE A 29 0.66 14.76 33.02
C ILE A 29 1.44 14.53 34.32
N THR A 30 2.04 15.58 34.84
CA THR A 30 2.60 15.61 36.20
C THR A 30 1.49 15.83 37.22
N GLY A 31 1.17 14.80 37.97
CA GLY A 31 0.29 14.89 39.16
C GLY A 31 1.10 14.84 40.44
N SER A 32 1.08 15.93 41.18
CA SER A 32 1.74 16.19 42.46
C SER A 32 1.16 15.34 43.58
N GLY A 33 2.05 15.00 44.53
CA GLY A 33 1.82 14.11 45.64
C GLY A 33 0.92 14.61 46.78
N ASN A 34 0.71 13.72 47.72
CA ASN A 34 0.76 14.02 49.17
C ASN A 34 0.97 12.75 49.95
N GLN A 35 1.92 12.84 50.87
CA GLN A 35 2.13 11.89 51.97
C GLN A 35 1.08 12.09 53.06
N GLU A 36 0.60 11.00 53.63
CA GLU A 36 0.31 11.00 55.07
C GLU A 36 0.38 9.59 55.69
N SER A 37 0.84 9.61 56.89
CA SER A 37 1.41 8.63 57.76
C SER A 37 0.46 7.57 58.35
N ALA A 38 1.07 6.41 58.55
CA ALA A 38 0.95 5.38 59.59
C ALA A 38 -0.27 5.33 60.53
N GLN A 39 -0.89 4.13 60.63
CA GLN A 39 -1.13 3.48 61.94
C GLN A 39 -1.37 1.95 61.78
N THR A 40 -0.68 1.20 62.57
CA THR A 40 -0.75 -0.25 62.83
C THR A 40 -2.01 -0.68 63.53
N ASN A 41 -2.66 -1.79 63.11
CA ASN A 41 -3.31 -2.74 64.02
C ASN A 41 -3.49 -4.13 63.39
N PRO A 42 -3.37 -5.22 64.16
CA PRO A 42 -3.23 -6.56 63.59
C PRO A 42 -4.52 -7.38 63.61
N GLN A 43 -4.52 -8.45 62.79
CA GLN A 43 -5.34 -9.67 62.80
C GLN A 43 -6.73 -9.64 62.18
N ARG A 44 -6.85 -10.31 61.06
CA ARG A 44 -7.73 -11.49 60.89
C ARG A 44 -7.39 -12.20 59.58
N HIS A 45 -7.06 -13.48 59.67
CA HIS A 45 -6.94 -14.39 58.53
C HIS A 45 -8.33 -14.69 57.97
N GLU A 46 -8.56 -14.28 56.73
CA GLU A 46 -9.55 -14.83 55.83
C GLU A 46 -8.84 -15.20 54.53
N PRO A 47 -9.16 -16.31 53.85
CA PRO A 47 -8.48 -16.67 52.61
C PRO A 47 -8.94 -15.75 51.51
N GLU A 48 -8.11 -14.75 51.19
CA GLU A 48 -8.28 -13.92 50.02
C GLU A 48 -8.15 -14.77 48.78
N THR A 49 -9.25 -14.93 48.08
CA THR A 49 -9.24 -15.27 46.65
C THR A 49 -8.45 -14.16 45.95
N GLU A 50 -7.21 -14.47 45.54
CA GLU A 50 -6.43 -13.56 44.73
C GLU A 50 -7.24 -13.18 43.47
N PRO A 51 -7.43 -11.88 43.19
CA PRO A 51 -7.96 -11.46 41.90
C PRO A 51 -6.95 -11.91 40.84
N VAL A 52 -7.45 -12.68 39.87
CA VAL A 52 -6.70 -13.01 38.67
C VAL A 52 -6.22 -11.68 38.08
N SER A 53 -4.97 -11.36 38.35
CA SER A 53 -4.29 -10.23 37.75
C SER A 53 -4.40 -10.42 36.24
N ASP A 54 -5.14 -9.52 35.59
CA ASP A 54 -5.03 -9.33 34.14
C ASP A 54 -3.54 -9.15 33.83
N ALA A 55 -2.90 -10.25 33.43
CA ALA A 55 -1.54 -10.23 32.96
C ALA A 55 -1.53 -9.35 31.73
N GLN A 56 -1.30 -8.05 31.94
CA GLN A 56 -0.90 -7.17 30.84
C GLN A 56 0.28 -7.84 30.18
N VAL A 57 0.04 -8.36 28.98
CA VAL A 57 1.10 -8.86 28.11
C VAL A 57 1.99 -7.65 27.81
N ILE A 58 2.98 -7.43 28.66
CA ILE A 58 4.01 -6.41 28.46
C ILE A 58 4.77 -6.85 27.22
N GLN A 59 4.36 -6.31 26.06
CA GLN A 59 5.08 -6.56 24.83
C GLN A 59 6.49 -5.98 24.97
N PRO A 60 7.54 -6.75 24.69
CA PRO A 60 8.91 -6.24 24.81
C PRO A 60 9.09 -5.03 23.89
N PRO A 61 9.87 -4.03 24.31
CA PRO A 61 10.09 -2.82 23.50
C PRO A 61 10.70 -3.20 22.15
N PHE A 62 10.31 -2.46 21.12
CA PHE A 62 10.84 -2.66 19.76
C PHE A 62 12.37 -2.60 19.77
N LYS A 63 13.01 -3.67 19.27
CA LYS A 63 14.49 -3.75 19.15
C LYS A 63 15.06 -2.89 18.01
N HIS A 64 14.20 -2.32 17.17
CA HIS A 64 14.54 -1.56 15.97
C HIS A 64 13.59 -0.37 15.78
N SER A 65 13.90 0.50 14.84
CA SER A 65 13.00 1.60 14.46
C SER A 65 11.65 1.06 13.98
N ARG A 66 10.56 1.72 14.37
CA ARG A 66 9.21 1.42 13.87
C ARG A 66 9.03 1.76 12.39
N LEU A 67 9.89 2.63 11.86
CA LEU A 67 9.87 3.00 10.45
C LEU A 67 10.72 2.02 9.65
N PHE A 68 10.15 1.49 8.59
CA PHE A 68 10.84 0.58 7.68
C PHE A 68 10.58 0.94 6.22
N THR A 69 11.45 0.47 5.36
CA THR A 69 11.23 0.52 3.90
C THR A 69 11.42 -0.87 3.31
N ARG A 70 10.72 -1.12 2.21
CA ARG A 70 10.88 -2.30 1.36
C ARG A 70 11.19 -1.85 -0.05
N VAL A 71 12.09 -2.55 -0.71
CA VAL A 71 12.39 -2.37 -2.14
C VAL A 71 12.26 -3.74 -2.79
N GLY A 72 11.50 -3.83 -3.86
CA GLY A 72 11.24 -5.10 -4.50
C GLY A 72 11.02 -5.02 -6.00
N PHE A 73 11.21 -6.15 -6.66
CA PHE A 73 10.84 -6.37 -8.05
C PHE A 73 9.37 -6.79 -8.10
N LEU A 74 8.61 -6.12 -8.94
CA LEU A 74 7.18 -6.32 -9.15
C LEU A 74 6.94 -7.00 -10.49
N LEU A 75 6.11 -8.04 -10.46
CA LEU A 75 5.39 -8.57 -11.62
C LEU A 75 3.92 -8.18 -11.48
N ALA A 76 3.33 -7.59 -12.52
CA ALA A 76 1.96 -7.14 -12.53
C ALA A 76 1.20 -7.72 -13.74
N PRO A 77 0.71 -8.97 -13.68
CA PRO A 77 -0.30 -9.44 -14.61
C PRO A 77 -1.62 -8.69 -14.38
N TYR A 78 -2.33 -8.39 -15.47
CA TYR A 78 -3.62 -7.72 -15.44
C TYR A 78 -4.74 -8.69 -15.80
N HIS A 79 -5.82 -8.65 -15.03
CA HIS A 79 -7.09 -9.31 -15.32
C HIS A 79 -8.07 -8.24 -15.82
N SER A 80 -7.72 -7.65 -16.97
CA SER A 80 -8.46 -6.50 -17.50
C SER A 80 -9.69 -6.90 -18.30
N SER A 81 -10.72 -6.09 -18.20
CA SER A 81 -11.89 -6.12 -19.05
C SER A 81 -12.35 -4.68 -19.30
N ALA A 82 -13.03 -4.45 -20.43
CA ALA A 82 -13.53 -3.14 -20.75
C ALA A 82 -14.97 -3.19 -21.25
N THR A 83 -15.74 -2.17 -20.91
CA THR A 83 -17.01 -1.84 -21.57
C THR A 83 -16.76 -0.60 -22.42
N ILE A 84 -16.88 -0.78 -23.74
CA ILE A 84 -16.65 0.29 -24.72
C ILE A 84 -17.99 0.79 -25.22
N ALA A 85 -18.18 2.09 -25.31
CA ALA A 85 -19.33 2.73 -25.89
C ALA A 85 -18.90 3.72 -26.99
N THR A 86 -19.58 3.68 -28.15
CA THR A 86 -19.41 4.62 -29.25
C THR A 86 -20.68 5.41 -29.42
N ASN A 87 -20.58 6.74 -29.49
CA ASN A 87 -21.75 7.65 -29.58
C ASN A 87 -22.84 7.33 -28.54
N GLY A 88 -22.42 6.94 -27.30
CA GLY A 88 -23.32 6.62 -26.20
C GLY A 88 -23.97 5.23 -26.25
N ARG A 89 -23.65 4.38 -27.25
CA ARG A 89 -24.16 3.00 -27.37
C ARG A 89 -23.06 2.01 -27.05
N ILE A 90 -23.35 1.04 -26.18
CA ILE A 90 -22.42 -0.03 -25.82
C ILE A 90 -22.15 -0.92 -27.04
N VAL A 91 -20.87 -1.15 -27.32
CA VAL A 91 -20.42 -2.10 -28.36
C VAL A 91 -20.46 -3.50 -27.75
N SER A 92 -21.49 -4.26 -28.11
CA SER A 92 -21.65 -5.65 -27.64
C SER A 92 -20.45 -6.51 -28.05
N GLY A 93 -19.84 -7.22 -27.09
CA GLY A 93 -18.69 -8.09 -27.33
C GLY A 93 -17.37 -7.34 -27.55
N GLY A 94 -17.35 -6.02 -27.47
CA GLY A 94 -16.11 -5.25 -27.45
C GLY A 94 -15.51 -5.22 -26.06
N THR A 95 -14.22 -5.58 -25.93
CA THR A 95 -13.44 -5.52 -24.68
C THR A 95 -12.04 -4.99 -24.97
N ALA A 96 -11.25 -4.79 -23.92
CA ALA A 96 -9.85 -4.41 -24.06
C ALA A 96 -9.00 -5.10 -22.99
N GLU A 97 -7.76 -5.41 -23.37
CA GLU A 97 -6.78 -6.03 -22.49
C GLU A 97 -5.58 -5.12 -22.27
N ALA A 98 -5.06 -5.11 -21.04
CA ALA A 98 -3.84 -4.41 -20.67
C ALA A 98 -2.65 -5.39 -20.60
N SER A 99 -1.51 -5.02 -21.20
CA SER A 99 -0.31 -5.86 -21.16
C SER A 99 0.29 -5.95 -19.77
N SER A 100 0.77 -7.14 -19.39
CA SER A 100 1.52 -7.34 -18.15
C SER A 100 2.79 -6.49 -18.12
N ASN A 101 3.20 -6.07 -16.93
CA ASN A 101 4.37 -5.22 -16.73
C ASN A 101 5.25 -5.69 -15.59
N MET A 102 6.52 -5.33 -15.69
CA MET A 102 7.52 -5.48 -14.63
C MET A 102 7.94 -4.09 -14.14
N SER A 103 8.19 -3.96 -12.85
CA SER A 103 8.58 -2.69 -12.25
C SER A 103 9.40 -2.90 -10.97
N VAL A 104 9.86 -1.80 -10.40
CA VAL A 104 10.43 -1.77 -9.04
C VAL A 104 9.48 -1.01 -8.15
N THR A 105 9.19 -1.58 -6.98
CA THR A 105 8.34 -0.95 -5.96
C THR A 105 9.14 -0.54 -4.75
N PHE A 106 8.60 0.48 -4.09
CA PHE A 106 9.10 1.04 -2.84
C PHE A 106 7.93 1.12 -1.86
N ASP A 107 8.08 0.47 -0.71
CA ASP A 107 7.14 0.63 0.40
C ASP A 107 7.81 1.46 1.49
N LEU A 108 7.06 2.41 2.02
CA LEU A 108 7.36 3.05 3.29
C LEU A 108 6.33 2.55 4.30
N GLY A 109 6.78 2.01 5.42
CA GLY A 109 5.90 1.43 6.42
C GLY A 109 6.23 1.88 7.82
N TYR A 110 5.21 1.89 8.68
CA TYR A 110 5.31 2.20 10.08
C TYR A 110 4.63 1.11 10.93
N GLU A 111 5.37 0.53 11.88
CA GLU A 111 4.89 -0.47 12.80
C GLU A 111 4.18 0.23 13.97
N ILE A 112 2.83 0.19 13.99
CA ILE A 112 2.00 0.78 15.06
C ILE A 112 2.17 -0.06 16.33
N THR A 113 2.10 -1.38 16.18
CA THR A 113 2.35 -2.36 17.24
C THR A 113 3.28 -3.45 16.72
N ASN A 114 3.60 -4.43 17.55
CA ASN A 114 4.38 -5.59 17.10
C ASN A 114 3.66 -6.41 16.00
N ASN A 115 2.35 -6.28 15.88
CA ASN A 115 1.53 -7.07 14.95
C ASN A 115 0.78 -6.23 13.91
N ILE A 116 0.76 -4.91 14.08
CA ILE A 116 0.00 -4.02 13.18
C ILE A 116 0.96 -3.00 12.59
N SER A 117 0.93 -2.88 11.26
CA SER A 117 1.66 -1.85 10.53
C SER A 117 0.79 -1.22 9.46
N VAL A 118 1.17 -0.02 9.05
CA VAL A 118 0.61 0.66 7.88
C VAL A 118 1.71 0.86 6.85
N THR A 119 1.36 0.77 5.58
CA THR A 119 2.30 0.91 4.47
C THR A 119 1.75 1.82 3.39
N VAL A 120 2.65 2.52 2.74
CA VAL A 120 2.41 3.23 1.48
C VAL A 120 3.33 2.62 0.44
N THR A 121 2.74 1.98 -0.56
CA THR A 121 3.46 1.39 -1.70
C THR A 121 3.37 2.32 -2.89
N SER A 122 4.48 2.56 -3.55
CA SER A 122 4.58 3.20 -4.86
C SER A 122 5.61 2.46 -5.71
N GLY A 123 5.72 2.83 -6.99
CA GLY A 123 6.68 2.16 -7.87
C GLY A 123 7.07 3.04 -9.06
N ILE A 124 8.00 2.54 -9.86
CA ILE A 124 8.34 3.17 -11.12
C ILE A 124 7.13 3.06 -12.04
N PRO A 125 6.61 4.21 -12.58
CA PRO A 125 5.43 4.20 -13.43
C PRO A 125 5.60 3.31 -14.65
N VAL A 126 4.64 2.41 -14.85
CA VAL A 126 4.57 1.48 -15.98
C VAL A 126 3.80 2.09 -17.15
N LYS A 127 3.93 1.49 -18.34
CA LYS A 127 3.27 1.93 -19.57
C LYS A 127 2.58 0.74 -20.25
N PRO A 128 1.48 0.21 -19.69
CA PRO A 128 0.74 -0.84 -20.37
C PRO A 128 0.18 -0.33 -21.71
N HIS A 129 0.15 -1.23 -22.68
CA HIS A 129 -0.60 -1.06 -23.91
C HIS A 129 -2.01 -1.57 -23.66
N VAL A 130 -3.01 -0.83 -24.13
CA VAL A 130 -4.40 -1.26 -24.11
C VAL A 130 -4.77 -1.64 -25.52
N THR A 131 -5.06 -2.93 -25.73
CA THR A 131 -5.42 -3.49 -27.04
C THR A 131 -6.90 -3.82 -27.05
N GLY A 132 -7.60 -3.46 -28.13
CA GLY A 132 -8.99 -3.85 -28.34
C GLY A 132 -9.11 -5.33 -28.62
N GLU A 133 -10.14 -5.95 -28.05
CA GLU A 133 -10.45 -7.37 -28.23
C GLU A 133 -11.92 -7.60 -28.54
N GLY A 134 -12.26 -8.82 -28.97
CA GLY A 134 -13.62 -9.15 -29.40
C GLY A 134 -14.07 -8.27 -30.56
N ALA A 135 -15.21 -7.61 -30.46
CA ALA A 135 -15.72 -6.70 -31.51
C ALA A 135 -14.84 -5.45 -31.70
N ALA A 136 -13.94 -5.12 -30.77
CA ALA A 136 -12.99 -4.02 -30.87
C ALA A 136 -11.60 -4.45 -31.38
N ALA A 137 -11.39 -5.74 -31.70
CA ALA A 137 -10.08 -6.27 -32.10
C ALA A 137 -9.51 -5.59 -33.37
N SER A 138 -10.37 -5.20 -34.31
CA SER A 138 -9.97 -4.50 -35.53
C SER A 138 -9.34 -3.11 -35.27
N LEU A 139 -9.55 -2.53 -34.09
CA LEU A 139 -8.97 -1.24 -33.70
C LEU A 139 -7.50 -1.39 -33.24
N GLY A 140 -7.02 -2.60 -32.95
CA GLY A 140 -5.65 -2.87 -32.50
C GLY A 140 -5.32 -2.16 -31.19
N ILE A 141 -4.19 -1.45 -31.11
CA ILE A 141 -3.78 -0.70 -29.93
C ILE A 141 -4.63 0.55 -29.80
N LEU A 142 -5.55 0.56 -28.81
CA LEU A 142 -6.43 1.68 -28.52
C LEU A 142 -5.65 2.89 -28.00
N GLY A 143 -4.65 2.65 -27.16
CA GLY A 143 -3.77 3.66 -26.59
C GLY A 143 -2.76 3.08 -25.61
N LYS A 144 -1.95 3.97 -25.03
CA LYS A 144 -1.00 3.65 -23.96
C LYS A 144 -1.16 4.65 -22.85
N VAL A 145 -1.02 4.19 -21.62
CA VAL A 145 -1.16 5.05 -20.45
C VAL A 145 0.06 4.87 -19.55
N ARG A 146 0.72 5.96 -19.20
CA ARG A 146 1.75 5.92 -18.15
C ARG A 146 1.07 6.19 -16.82
N TYR A 147 1.06 5.20 -15.94
CA TYR A 147 0.49 5.36 -14.62
C TYR A 147 1.34 4.67 -13.55
N GLY A 148 1.10 5.04 -12.30
CA GLY A 148 1.66 4.38 -11.14
C GLY A 148 0.63 4.38 -10.01
N PRO A 149 0.39 3.25 -9.34
CA PRO A 149 -0.47 3.24 -8.18
C PRO A 149 0.25 3.81 -6.96
N ALA A 150 -0.51 4.53 -6.13
CA ALA A 150 -0.19 4.72 -4.73
C ALA A 150 -1.13 3.81 -3.92
N ILE A 151 -0.58 2.86 -3.14
CA ILE A 151 -1.36 1.91 -2.37
C ILE A 151 -1.14 2.20 -0.89
N PHE A 152 -2.26 2.39 -0.16
CA PHE A 152 -2.30 2.59 1.27
C PHE A 152 -2.91 1.35 1.91
N ALA A 153 -2.17 0.66 2.78
CA ALA A 153 -2.63 -0.59 3.35
C ALA A 153 -2.30 -0.70 4.84
N GLY A 154 -3.25 -1.26 5.59
CA GLY A 154 -3.04 -1.80 6.92
C GLY A 154 -2.66 -3.28 6.83
N GLN A 155 -1.71 -3.72 7.63
CA GLN A 155 -1.22 -5.10 7.67
C GLN A 155 -1.31 -5.65 9.09
N TYR A 156 -1.76 -6.88 9.21
CA TYR A 156 -1.64 -7.68 10.42
C TYR A 156 -0.55 -8.73 10.22
N GLN A 157 0.47 -8.65 11.01
CA GLN A 157 1.60 -9.56 11.02
C GLN A 157 1.37 -10.63 12.08
N PHE A 158 1.34 -11.89 11.68
CA PHE A 158 1.20 -13.02 12.59
C PHE A 158 2.46 -13.19 13.48
N PRO A 159 2.35 -13.93 14.59
CA PRO A 159 3.52 -14.31 15.36
C PRO A 159 4.57 -15.01 14.48
N LYS A 160 5.84 -14.78 14.81
CA LYS A 160 6.96 -15.41 14.09
C LYS A 160 6.99 -16.91 14.30
N ILE A 161 7.27 -17.66 13.23
CA ILE A 161 7.56 -19.09 13.23
C ILE A 161 9.04 -19.22 12.87
N GLY A 162 9.90 -19.23 13.87
CA GLY A 162 11.34 -19.13 13.67
C GLY A 162 11.75 -17.80 13.04
N ARG A 163 12.29 -17.83 11.82
CA ARG A 163 12.67 -16.64 11.04
C ARG A 163 11.59 -16.16 10.09
N PHE A 164 10.49 -16.89 10.00
CA PHE A 164 9.40 -16.63 9.07
C PHE A 164 8.26 -15.89 9.75
N ARG A 165 7.71 -14.87 9.08
CA ARG A 165 6.62 -14.07 9.60
C ARG A 165 5.59 -13.79 8.50
N PRO A 166 4.48 -14.53 8.47
CA PRO A 166 3.39 -14.26 7.53
C PRO A 166 2.61 -13.00 7.93
N TYR A 167 1.95 -12.40 6.95
CA TYR A 167 1.04 -11.28 7.18
C TYR A 167 -0.09 -11.27 6.16
N VAL A 168 -1.17 -10.61 6.55
CA VAL A 168 -2.30 -10.27 5.68
C VAL A 168 -2.63 -8.80 5.84
N GLY A 169 -3.30 -8.21 4.87
CA GLY A 169 -3.65 -6.81 4.95
C GLY A 169 -4.67 -6.40 3.88
N GLY A 170 -5.06 -5.16 3.96
CA GLY A 170 -5.97 -4.58 2.98
C GLY A 170 -5.95 -3.06 3.03
N GLY A 171 -6.51 -2.44 2.01
CA GLY A 171 -6.47 -1.00 1.90
C GLY A 171 -7.07 -0.45 0.62
N ALA A 172 -6.56 0.70 0.19
CA ALA A 172 -6.99 1.41 -0.99
C ALA A 172 -5.83 1.65 -1.95
N ALA A 173 -6.09 1.57 -3.24
CA ALA A 173 -5.19 1.96 -4.32
C ALA A 173 -5.73 3.21 -5.02
N TYR A 174 -4.83 4.11 -5.38
CA TYR A 174 -5.13 5.27 -6.20
C TYR A 174 -4.29 5.24 -7.47
N ALA A 175 -4.95 5.17 -8.64
CA ALA A 175 -4.27 5.23 -9.92
C ALA A 175 -3.90 6.68 -10.24
N ILE A 176 -2.59 6.98 -10.29
CA ILE A 176 -2.08 8.28 -10.70
C ILE A 176 -1.71 8.19 -12.17
N ILE A 177 -2.48 8.87 -13.02
CA ILE A 177 -2.23 8.94 -14.46
C ILE A 177 -1.24 10.08 -14.74
N PHE A 178 -0.07 9.75 -15.27
CA PHE A 178 0.99 10.71 -15.55
C PHE A 178 0.92 11.22 -16.99
N LYS A 179 0.56 10.35 -17.93
CA LYS A 179 0.49 10.72 -19.35
C LYS A 179 -0.33 9.72 -20.15
N ASN A 180 -1.19 10.24 -21.00
CA ASN A 180 -1.94 9.50 -22.01
C ASN A 180 -1.19 9.57 -23.35
N PHE A 181 -1.23 8.50 -24.13
CA PHE A 181 -0.65 8.42 -25.46
C PHE A 181 -1.71 7.85 -26.41
N ASP A 182 -1.99 8.57 -27.46
CA ASP A 182 -2.93 8.17 -28.49
C ASP A 182 -2.50 6.89 -29.20
N GLY A 183 -3.50 6.09 -29.54
CA GLY A 183 -3.41 4.96 -30.45
C GLY A 183 -4.42 5.13 -31.58
N SER A 184 -5.27 4.13 -31.76
CA SER A 184 -6.47 4.24 -32.63
C SER A 184 -7.49 5.21 -32.07
N VAL A 185 -7.50 5.38 -30.73
CA VAL A 185 -8.27 6.42 -30.06
C VAL A 185 -7.40 7.69 -29.95
N LYS A 186 -7.88 8.79 -30.47
CA LYS A 186 -7.26 10.13 -30.44
C LYS A 186 -7.79 10.94 -29.28
N ASN A 187 -6.99 11.91 -28.81
CA ASN A 187 -7.31 12.73 -27.63
C ASN A 187 -7.69 11.85 -26.43
N LEU A 188 -6.95 10.75 -26.23
CA LEU A 188 -7.19 9.82 -25.15
C LEU A 188 -6.99 10.52 -23.81
N ASP A 189 -8.03 10.55 -22.99
CA ASP A 189 -8.00 11.05 -21.62
C ASP A 189 -8.46 9.96 -20.64
N VAL A 190 -7.57 9.55 -19.76
CA VAL A 190 -7.83 8.53 -18.74
C VAL A 190 -7.79 9.21 -17.38
N HIS A 191 -8.84 9.00 -16.59
CA HIS A 191 -9.01 9.68 -15.32
C HIS A 191 -8.46 8.86 -14.16
N ASN A 192 -7.88 9.58 -13.18
CA ASN A 192 -7.48 8.99 -11.90
C ASN A 192 -8.69 8.36 -11.20
N ASN A 193 -8.47 7.24 -10.51
CA ASN A 193 -9.54 6.60 -9.76
C ASN A 193 -9.01 5.84 -8.55
N TRP A 194 -9.91 5.56 -7.61
CA TRP A 194 -9.66 4.73 -6.43
C TRP A 194 -10.05 3.28 -6.68
N GLY A 195 -9.35 2.38 -6.01
CA GLY A 195 -9.63 0.96 -5.97
C GLY A 195 -9.42 0.40 -4.56
N SER A 196 -9.83 -0.84 -4.35
CA SER A 196 -9.56 -1.59 -3.13
C SER A 196 -8.41 -2.56 -3.33
N VAL A 197 -7.75 -2.92 -2.23
CA VAL A 197 -6.60 -3.84 -2.22
C VAL A 197 -6.76 -4.85 -1.11
N LEU A 198 -6.53 -6.11 -1.42
CA LEU A 198 -6.27 -7.17 -0.47
C LEU A 198 -4.82 -7.64 -0.66
N GLN A 199 -4.13 -7.93 0.43
CA GLN A 199 -2.75 -8.39 0.35
C GLN A 199 -2.46 -9.53 1.32
N GLY A 200 -1.48 -10.35 0.96
CA GLY A 200 -0.92 -11.38 1.80
C GLY A 200 0.54 -11.61 1.45
N GLY A 201 1.34 -11.93 2.43
CA GLY A 201 2.75 -12.12 2.20
C GLY A 201 3.47 -12.72 3.38
N ALA A 202 4.78 -12.76 3.26
CA ALA A 202 5.65 -13.26 4.30
C ALA A 202 7.00 -12.56 4.31
N GLU A 203 7.57 -12.46 5.49
CA GLU A 203 8.90 -11.96 5.74
C GLU A 203 9.79 -13.07 6.25
N TYR A 204 11.05 -13.13 5.79
CA TYR A 204 12.07 -14.04 6.26
C TYR A 204 13.30 -13.27 6.74
N GLU A 205 13.59 -13.34 8.03
CA GLU A 205 14.73 -12.65 8.64
C GLU A 205 16.04 -13.34 8.26
N VAL A 206 16.81 -12.71 7.38
CA VAL A 206 18.15 -13.19 7.00
C VAL A 206 19.14 -12.90 8.12
N ASN A 207 19.11 -11.67 8.63
CA ASN A 207 19.92 -11.20 9.75
C ASN A 207 19.25 -9.99 10.44
N SER A 208 19.92 -9.38 11.42
CA SER A 208 19.39 -8.25 12.19
C SER A 208 19.14 -6.97 11.36
N LYS A 209 19.68 -6.88 10.13
CA LYS A 209 19.57 -5.69 9.27
C LYS A 209 18.64 -5.89 8.08
N TYR A 210 18.59 -7.11 7.54
CA TYR A 210 17.92 -7.41 6.27
C TYR A 210 16.90 -8.52 6.46
N THR A 211 15.72 -8.29 5.93
CA THR A 211 14.61 -9.24 5.85
C THR A 211 14.19 -9.37 4.41
N LEU A 212 14.16 -10.58 3.87
CA LEU A 212 13.53 -10.85 2.59
C LEU A 212 12.03 -10.79 2.75
N PHE A 213 11.31 -10.35 1.73
CA PHE A 213 9.85 -10.41 1.73
C PHE A 213 9.32 -10.90 0.39
N PHE A 214 8.21 -11.61 0.48
CA PHE A 214 7.31 -11.93 -0.62
C PHE A 214 5.96 -11.30 -0.32
N ASP A 215 5.36 -10.63 -1.29
CA ASP A 215 4.10 -9.94 -1.15
C ASP A 215 3.23 -10.14 -2.38
N PHE A 216 1.97 -10.49 -2.16
CA PHE A 216 0.93 -10.60 -3.17
C PHE A 216 -0.17 -9.61 -2.84
N LYS A 217 -0.52 -8.75 -3.81
CA LYS A 217 -1.65 -7.82 -3.69
C LYS A 217 -2.60 -8.05 -4.86
N GLU A 218 -3.85 -8.29 -4.55
CA GLU A 218 -4.94 -8.23 -5.51
C GLU A 218 -5.57 -6.85 -5.46
N VAL A 219 -5.65 -6.19 -6.59
CA VAL A 219 -6.14 -4.81 -6.70
C VAL A 219 -7.38 -4.78 -7.57
N TRP A 220 -8.49 -4.30 -7.04
CA TRP A 220 -9.70 -4.03 -7.80
C TRP A 220 -9.76 -2.55 -8.14
N LEU A 221 -9.40 -2.24 -9.39
CA LEU A 221 -9.24 -0.87 -9.87
C LEU A 221 -9.86 -0.71 -11.25
N GLY A 222 -10.83 0.17 -11.36
CA GLY A 222 -11.39 0.59 -12.65
C GLY A 222 -10.98 2.01 -12.98
N VAL A 223 -10.78 2.30 -14.27
CA VAL A 223 -10.53 3.65 -14.78
C VAL A 223 -11.54 3.98 -15.89
N ASN A 224 -11.86 5.26 -16.04
CA ASN A 224 -12.67 5.75 -17.14
C ASN A 224 -11.74 6.40 -18.16
N ALA A 225 -12.02 6.17 -19.42
CA ALA A 225 -11.27 6.72 -20.55
C ALA A 225 -12.25 7.33 -21.58
N ASP A 226 -11.92 8.50 -22.05
CA ASP A 226 -12.64 9.23 -23.09
C ASP A 226 -11.71 9.49 -24.27
N GLY A 227 -12.27 9.59 -25.48
CA GLY A 227 -11.50 9.92 -26.67
C GLY A 227 -12.36 9.91 -27.92
N VAL A 228 -11.71 9.98 -29.07
CA VAL A 228 -12.38 9.96 -30.38
C VAL A 228 -11.65 9.03 -31.34
N LEU A 229 -12.38 8.33 -32.22
CA LEU A 229 -11.79 7.59 -33.34
C LEU A 229 -11.38 8.54 -34.46
N SER A 230 -10.62 8.02 -35.42
CA SER A 230 -10.13 8.82 -36.57
C SER A 230 -11.22 9.38 -37.44
N ASP A 231 -12.42 8.80 -37.39
CA ASP A 231 -13.63 9.26 -38.09
C ASP A 231 -14.45 10.32 -37.31
N GLY A 232 -13.93 10.75 -36.12
CA GLY A 232 -14.61 11.69 -35.23
C GLY A 232 -15.65 11.07 -34.29
N THR A 233 -15.83 9.74 -34.31
CA THR A 233 -16.75 9.03 -33.40
C THR A 233 -16.28 9.15 -31.98
N ALA A 234 -17.12 9.66 -31.07
CA ALA A 234 -16.81 9.73 -29.64
C ALA A 234 -16.81 8.32 -29.01
N VAL A 235 -15.75 8.05 -28.25
CA VAL A 235 -15.56 6.79 -27.55
C VAL A 235 -15.46 7.06 -26.05
N LYS A 236 -16.22 6.29 -25.28
CA LYS A 236 -16.09 6.20 -23.83
C LYS A 236 -15.85 4.77 -23.43
N ALA A 237 -14.89 4.55 -22.56
CA ALA A 237 -14.59 3.21 -22.05
C ALA A 237 -14.48 3.22 -20.54
N ARG A 238 -15.05 2.21 -19.90
CA ARG A 238 -14.78 1.85 -18.52
C ARG A 238 -13.91 0.61 -18.53
N VAL A 239 -12.68 0.74 -18.05
CA VAL A 239 -11.69 -0.34 -18.05
C VAL A 239 -11.46 -0.79 -16.61
N ALA A 240 -11.77 -2.04 -16.33
CA ALA A 240 -11.33 -2.71 -15.09
C ALA A 240 -9.91 -3.21 -15.35
N LEU A 241 -8.93 -2.74 -14.60
CA LEU A 241 -7.52 -3.12 -14.74
C LEU A 241 -7.18 -4.33 -13.90
N ASN A 242 -7.69 -4.42 -12.69
CA ASN A 242 -7.58 -5.51 -11.72
C ASN A 242 -6.21 -6.24 -11.76
N PRO A 243 -5.09 -5.53 -11.48
CA PRO A 243 -3.78 -6.17 -11.48
C PRO A 243 -3.57 -7.03 -10.24
N SER A 244 -2.99 -8.23 -10.43
CA SER A 244 -2.37 -8.99 -9.36
C SER A 244 -0.90 -8.58 -9.27
N LEU A 245 -0.48 -8.06 -8.13
CA LEU A 245 0.87 -7.55 -7.91
C LEU A 245 1.67 -8.57 -7.10
N VAL A 246 2.67 -9.18 -7.72
CA VAL A 246 3.60 -10.11 -7.07
C VAL A 246 4.92 -9.41 -6.87
N THR A 247 5.36 -9.25 -5.63
CA THR A 247 6.60 -8.54 -5.29
C THR A 247 7.52 -9.41 -4.45
N VAL A 248 8.80 -9.42 -4.81
CA VAL A 248 9.87 -10.03 -4.02
C VAL A 248 10.96 -9.00 -3.81
N GLY A 249 11.48 -8.89 -2.58
CA GLY A 249 12.47 -7.86 -2.28
C GLY A 249 13.05 -7.94 -0.89
N ILE A 250 13.61 -6.80 -0.47
CA ILE A 250 14.30 -6.64 0.82
C ILE A 250 13.61 -5.56 1.63
N LYS A 251 13.37 -5.86 2.91
CA LYS A 251 12.92 -4.92 3.95
C LYS A 251 14.10 -4.56 4.82
N PHE A 252 14.20 -3.29 5.19
CA PHE A 252 15.15 -2.78 6.17
C PHE A 252 14.51 -1.69 7.04
N HIS A 253 14.93 -1.64 8.31
CA HIS A 253 14.50 -0.62 9.24
C HIS A 253 15.51 0.53 9.24
N PHE A 254 15.00 1.75 9.34
CA PHE A 254 15.89 2.92 9.45
C PHE A 254 16.64 2.87 10.78
N PRO A 255 17.96 3.02 10.77
CA PRO A 255 18.72 3.21 12.01
C PRO A 255 18.45 4.63 12.52
N PHE A 256 17.32 4.87 13.20
CA PHE A 256 17.20 6.09 13.98
C PHE A 256 18.12 5.98 15.17
N GLY A 257 19.07 6.92 15.25
CA GLY A 257 20.15 6.94 16.19
C GLY A 257 19.69 6.62 17.62
N ARG A 258 20.40 5.70 18.25
CA ARG A 258 20.59 5.76 19.67
C ARG A 258 21.21 7.15 19.94
N GLY A 259 20.37 8.11 20.31
CA GLY A 259 20.84 9.27 21.03
C GLY A 259 21.55 8.72 22.26
N GLY A 260 22.87 8.71 22.20
CA GLY A 260 23.68 8.46 23.37
C GLY A 260 23.45 9.60 24.35
N HIS A 261 23.14 9.23 25.53
CA HIS A 261 23.61 9.86 26.77
C HIS A 261 23.43 8.84 27.88
#